data_c66ad11de9c97b27ad91a9151c1912b9
#
_entry.id   c66ad11de9c97b27ad91a9151c1912b9
#
_cell.length_a   1.000
_cell.length_b   1.000
_cell.length_c   1.000
_cell.angle_alpha   90.00
_cell.angle_beta   90.00
_cell.angle_gamma   90.00
#
_symmetry.space_group_name_H-M   'P 1'
#
loop_
_entity.id
_entity.type
_entity.pdbx_description
1 polymer ?
#
loop_
_entity_poly.entity_id
_entity_poly.type
_entity_poly.pdbx_seq_one_letter_code
_entity_poly.pdbx_strand_id
1 'polypeptide(L)'
;MAEETTAETEEETDGEAVAPKKSGGGKVKILMLVAVAMLGEAGLFLFLGVGAGGASADSTPVEEAPKRADDEEELVEVEVHSFSVTNTSAAADTVVHISFKVHALLASDQESEFKDAVQSSHKVRVRESVETIFRSATMEDLSDSSLSTLKRLVREEINRVLQQSYVVSVVFNDYKTIQQ
;
A
#
# COMPACT_ATOMS: atom_id res chain seq x y z
N MET A 1 39.23 -53.60 1.57
CA MET A 1 39.36 -53.62 3.04
C MET A 1 38.47 -52.53 3.52
N ALA A 2 37.35 -52.96 3.90
CA ALA A 2 36.74 -53.14 5.22
C ALA A 2 35.91 -51.87 5.51
N GLU A 3 34.62 -51.98 5.41
CA GLU A 3 33.58 -52.39 6.39
C GLU A 3 33.07 -51.19 7.18
N GLU A 4 31.78 -50.96 6.98
CA GLU A 4 30.67 -51.22 7.91
C GLU A 4 30.52 -50.08 8.92
N THR A 5 29.35 -49.47 9.14
CA THR A 5 28.23 -50.08 9.87
C THR A 5 27.04 -49.10 9.92
N THR A 6 25.91 -49.61 9.59
CA THR A 6 24.52 -49.36 9.97
C THR A 6 24.28 -48.70 11.33
N ALA A 7 23.28 -47.80 11.40
CA ALA A 7 22.30 -47.78 12.49
C ALA A 7 21.03 -46.99 12.08
N GLU A 8 19.98 -47.76 11.80
CA GLU A 8 18.58 -47.36 11.93
C GLU A 8 18.30 -47.00 13.40
N THR A 9 17.55 -45.94 13.57
CA THR A 9 16.73 -45.77 14.77
C THR A 9 15.41 -45.19 14.37
N GLU A 10 14.44 -46.07 14.20
CA GLU A 10 13.02 -45.77 14.26
C GLU A 10 12.70 -45.39 15.70
N GLU A 11 12.10 -44.20 15.89
CA GLU A 11 11.39 -43.89 17.12
C GLU A 11 9.98 -43.41 16.76
N GLU A 12 9.06 -44.40 16.80
CA GLU A 12 7.63 -44.18 16.91
C GLU A 12 7.36 -43.50 18.25
N THR A 13 6.68 -42.35 18.23
CA THR A 13 5.96 -41.85 19.38
C THR A 13 4.56 -41.46 18.97
N ASP A 14 3.76 -42.37 19.23
CA ASP A 14 2.36 -42.45 19.63
C ASP A 14 1.66 -41.13 20.01
N GLY A 15 0.42 -41.12 19.54
CA GLY A 15 -0.54 -40.06 19.51
C GLY A 15 -0.87 -39.34 20.80
N GLU A 16 -1.35 -38.12 20.57
CA GLU A 16 -2.40 -37.58 21.40
C GLU A 16 -3.26 -36.62 20.57
N ALA A 17 -4.44 -37.09 20.26
CA ALA A 17 -5.50 -36.34 19.63
C ALA A 17 -6.04 -35.28 20.61
N VAL A 18 -5.60 -34.03 20.46
CA VAL A 18 -6.22 -32.89 21.14
C VAL A 18 -7.41 -32.40 20.32
N ALA A 19 -8.60 -32.67 20.82
CA ALA A 19 -9.86 -32.18 20.27
C ALA A 19 -9.90 -30.64 20.19
N PRO A 20 -10.43 -30.05 19.11
CA PRO A 20 -10.57 -28.60 19.00
C PRO A 20 -11.69 -28.11 19.93
N LYS A 21 -11.32 -27.29 20.92
CA LYS A 21 -12.27 -26.50 21.71
C LYS A 21 -13.05 -25.56 20.78
N LYS A 22 -14.35 -25.82 20.64
CA LYS A 22 -15.32 -24.91 20.03
C LYS A 22 -15.38 -23.59 20.82
N SER A 23 -14.72 -22.56 20.33
CA SER A 23 -14.95 -21.17 20.72
C SER A 23 -16.03 -20.57 19.82
N GLY A 24 -17.28 -20.80 20.18
CA GLY A 24 -18.45 -20.21 19.52
C GLY A 24 -18.80 -18.86 20.12
N GLY A 25 -18.19 -17.75 19.69
CA GLY A 25 -18.54 -16.41 20.20
C GLY A 25 -18.25 -15.25 19.23
N GLY A 26 -17.46 -15.48 18.19
CA GLY A 26 -17.02 -14.40 17.27
C GLY A 26 -18.05 -14.00 16.21
N LYS A 27 -18.84 -14.94 15.73
CA LYS A 27 -19.74 -14.70 14.58
C LYS A 27 -20.95 -13.81 14.91
N VAL A 28 -21.45 -13.87 16.14
CA VAL A 28 -22.60 -13.05 16.60
C VAL A 28 -22.19 -11.59 16.76
N LYS A 29 -20.98 -11.31 17.23
CA LYS A 29 -20.48 -9.93 17.40
C LYS A 29 -20.24 -9.25 16.05
N ILE A 30 -19.72 -9.96 15.06
CA ILE A 30 -19.50 -9.44 13.70
C ILE A 30 -20.83 -9.16 13.02
N LEU A 31 -21.83 -10.04 13.17
CA LEU A 31 -23.16 -9.87 12.58
C LEU A 31 -23.91 -8.68 13.17
N MET A 32 -23.73 -8.43 14.47
CA MET A 32 -24.32 -7.28 15.15
C MET A 32 -23.68 -5.96 14.70
N LEU A 33 -22.37 -5.96 14.45
CA LEU A 33 -21.63 -4.77 14.02
C LEU A 33 -21.99 -4.36 12.57
N VAL A 34 -22.22 -5.34 11.69
CA VAL A 34 -22.69 -5.09 10.32
C VAL A 34 -24.13 -4.57 10.29
N ALA A 35 -25.01 -5.07 11.18
CA ALA A 35 -26.38 -4.59 11.27
C ALA A 35 -26.49 -3.14 11.74
N VAL A 36 -25.61 -2.70 12.68
CA VAL A 36 -25.57 -1.31 13.16
C VAL A 36 -25.05 -0.36 12.06
N ALA A 37 -24.07 -0.79 11.24
CA ALA A 37 -23.57 0.00 10.14
C ALA A 37 -24.64 0.24 9.06
N MET A 38 -25.40 -0.80 8.68
CA MET A 38 -26.47 -0.67 7.67
C MET A 38 -27.64 0.20 8.11
N LEU A 39 -27.96 0.23 9.43
CA LEU A 39 -29.01 1.10 9.96
C LEU A 39 -28.59 2.58 10.00
N GLY A 40 -27.29 2.87 10.14
CA GLY A 40 -26.73 4.23 10.12
C GLY A 40 -26.84 4.88 8.76
N GLU A 41 -26.56 4.15 7.69
CA GLU A 41 -26.62 4.69 6.31
C GLU A 41 -28.06 4.99 5.85
N ALA A 42 -29.04 4.15 6.22
CA ALA A 42 -30.44 4.39 5.89
C ALA A 42 -31.05 5.62 6.58
N GLY A 43 -30.58 5.96 7.79
CA GLY A 43 -31.02 7.16 8.53
C GLY A 43 -30.53 8.45 7.91
N LEU A 44 -29.34 8.46 7.32
CA LEU A 44 -28.75 9.66 6.71
C LEU A 44 -29.49 10.06 5.43
N PHE A 45 -29.96 9.08 4.64
CA PHE A 45 -30.70 9.34 3.40
C PHE A 45 -32.10 9.92 3.63
N LEU A 46 -32.75 9.55 4.73
CA LEU A 46 -34.08 10.09 5.08
C LEU A 46 -34.01 11.52 5.61
N PHE A 47 -32.90 11.93 6.21
CA PHE A 47 -32.74 13.29 6.73
C PHE A 47 -32.40 14.32 5.66
N LEU A 48 -31.79 13.90 4.54
CA LEU A 48 -31.40 14.76 3.42
C LEU A 48 -32.47 14.86 2.31
N GLY A 49 -33.53 14.03 2.37
CA GLY A 49 -34.53 13.92 1.29
C GLY A 49 -35.84 14.67 1.48
N VAL A 50 -36.08 15.38 2.60
CA VAL A 50 -37.34 16.11 2.86
C VAL A 50 -37.11 17.60 2.91
N GLY A 51 -37.00 18.21 1.75
CA GLY A 51 -36.83 19.66 1.64
C GLY A 51 -36.96 20.17 0.22
N ALA A 52 -37.97 19.69 -0.53
CA ALA A 52 -38.29 20.28 -1.83
C ALA A 52 -39.75 20.75 -1.86
N GLY A 53 -39.95 22.05 -1.75
CA GLY A 53 -41.27 22.66 -2.03
C GLY A 53 -41.38 24.08 -1.53
N GLY A 54 -41.29 25.07 -2.41
CA GLY A 54 -41.71 26.45 -2.12
C GLY A 54 -40.92 27.49 -2.91
N ALA A 55 -41.45 27.85 -4.04
CA ALA A 55 -41.00 29.00 -4.82
C ALA A 55 -41.28 30.32 -4.09
N SER A 56 -40.31 31.27 -4.10
CA SER A 56 -40.56 32.70 -4.28
C SER A 56 -39.25 33.45 -4.49
N ALA A 57 -39.22 34.25 -5.54
CA ALA A 57 -38.19 35.22 -5.90
C ALA A 57 -38.12 36.33 -4.86
N ASP A 58 -36.94 36.77 -4.49
CA ASP A 58 -36.46 38.15 -4.56
C ASP A 58 -35.11 38.33 -3.86
N SER A 59 -34.27 39.17 -4.55
CA SER A 59 -33.12 39.92 -4.00
C SER A 59 -31.98 39.21 -3.29
N THR A 60 -30.86 39.13 -4.02
CA THR A 60 -29.46 38.96 -3.58
C THR A 60 -29.08 39.77 -2.33
N PRO A 61 -28.39 39.16 -1.40
CA PRO A 61 -27.01 39.56 -1.09
C PRO A 61 -26.04 38.47 -1.53
N VAL A 62 -24.92 38.91 -2.08
CA VAL A 62 -23.73 38.08 -2.33
C VAL A 62 -23.28 37.58 -0.97
N GLU A 63 -23.74 36.39 -0.60
CA GLU A 63 -23.23 35.64 0.55
C GLU A 63 -21.89 35.06 0.10
N GLU A 64 -20.82 35.62 0.66
CA GLU A 64 -19.47 35.09 0.55
C GLU A 64 -19.56 33.58 0.79
N ALA A 65 -19.23 32.81 -0.26
CA ALA A 65 -19.05 31.38 -0.15
C ALA A 65 -18.17 31.11 1.07
N PRO A 66 -18.55 30.15 1.94
CA PRO A 66 -17.69 29.79 3.05
C PRO A 66 -16.35 29.40 2.43
N LYS A 67 -15.30 30.17 2.76
CA LYS A 67 -13.91 29.73 2.55
C LYS A 67 -13.87 28.33 3.15
N ARG A 68 -13.81 27.32 2.29
CA ARG A 68 -13.25 26.06 2.68
C ARG A 68 -11.88 26.41 3.23
N ALA A 69 -11.71 26.30 4.52
CA ALA A 69 -10.43 26.10 5.11
C ALA A 69 -9.97 24.75 4.54
N ASP A 70 -9.39 24.78 3.35
CA ASP A 70 -8.52 23.75 2.88
C ASP A 70 -7.36 23.85 3.87
N ASP A 71 -7.36 23.00 4.90
CA ASP A 71 -6.15 22.58 5.56
C ASP A 71 -5.39 21.84 4.44
N GLU A 72 -4.69 22.60 3.59
CA GLU A 72 -3.71 22.06 2.66
C GLU A 72 -2.65 21.47 3.57
N GLU A 73 -2.77 20.17 3.85
CA GLU A 73 -1.70 19.42 4.53
C GLU A 73 -0.41 19.72 3.74
N GLU A 74 0.53 20.38 4.39
CA GLU A 74 1.81 20.70 3.79
C GLU A 74 2.53 19.40 3.48
N LEU A 75 2.62 19.06 2.18
CA LEU A 75 3.30 17.87 1.73
C LEU A 75 4.79 18.14 1.56
N VAL A 76 5.61 17.26 2.09
CA VAL A 76 7.05 17.28 1.92
C VAL A 76 7.52 16.10 1.07
N GLU A 77 8.62 16.31 0.35
CA GLU A 77 9.26 15.30 -0.47
C GLU A 77 10.46 14.71 0.26
N VAL A 78 10.49 13.40 0.43
CA VAL A 78 11.57 12.68 1.11
C VAL A 78 12.17 11.63 0.18
N GLU A 79 13.49 11.65 0.00
CA GLU A 79 14.20 10.60 -0.73
C GLU A 79 14.17 9.29 0.05
N VAL A 80 13.64 8.25 -0.59
CA VAL A 80 13.58 6.88 -0.05
C VAL A 80 14.91 6.16 -0.32
N HIS A 81 15.26 6.02 -1.60
CA HIS A 81 16.51 5.36 -2.02
C HIS A 81 16.77 5.52 -3.53
N SER A 82 18.03 5.27 -3.93
CA SER A 82 18.43 5.12 -5.32
C SER A 82 18.50 3.63 -5.69
N PHE A 83 18.00 3.28 -6.87
CA PHE A 83 17.85 1.91 -7.34
C PHE A 83 18.57 1.69 -8.66
N SER A 84 19.10 0.45 -8.80
CA SER A 84 19.61 -0.08 -10.07
C SER A 84 19.16 -1.52 -10.18
N VAL A 85 18.26 -1.80 -11.10
CA VAL A 85 17.56 -3.09 -11.23
C VAL A 85 17.76 -3.64 -12.63
N THR A 86 17.94 -4.95 -12.72
CA THR A 86 17.92 -5.68 -13.98
C THR A 86 16.64 -6.49 -14.08
N ASN A 87 15.85 -6.24 -15.11
CA ASN A 87 14.62 -6.98 -15.42
C ASN A 87 14.86 -7.85 -16.65
N THR A 88 14.67 -9.16 -16.50
CA THR A 88 14.78 -10.18 -17.56
C THR A 88 13.42 -10.76 -17.93
N SER A 89 12.35 -10.27 -17.35
CA SER A 89 10.98 -10.75 -17.54
C SER A 89 10.13 -9.80 -18.36
N ALA A 90 10.61 -8.58 -18.64
CA ALA A 90 9.82 -7.56 -19.34
C ALA A 90 9.49 -7.95 -20.80
N ALA A 91 10.43 -8.60 -21.48
CA ALA A 91 10.24 -9.14 -22.84
C ALA A 91 11.12 -10.37 -23.05
N ALA A 92 10.72 -11.24 -24.00
CA ALA A 92 11.51 -12.40 -24.37
C ALA A 92 12.85 -11.94 -24.98
N ASP A 93 13.93 -12.61 -24.62
CA ASP A 93 15.29 -12.38 -25.13
C ASP A 93 15.81 -10.93 -24.97
N THR A 94 15.27 -10.20 -24.01
CA THR A 94 15.67 -8.81 -23.74
C THR A 94 15.99 -8.63 -22.27
N VAL A 95 17.14 -8.01 -22.00
CA VAL A 95 17.53 -7.60 -20.64
C VAL A 95 17.36 -6.09 -20.54
N VAL A 96 16.58 -5.64 -19.55
CA VAL A 96 16.34 -4.22 -19.32
C VAL A 96 17.04 -3.80 -18.03
N HIS A 97 17.99 -2.89 -18.14
CA HIS A 97 18.63 -2.24 -16.99
C HIS A 97 17.89 -0.94 -16.68
N ILE A 98 17.46 -0.78 -15.43
CA ILE A 98 16.63 0.33 -14.98
C ILE A 98 17.35 1.01 -13.82
N SER A 99 17.55 2.32 -13.91
CA SER A 99 18.09 3.13 -12.80
C SER A 99 17.17 4.30 -12.51
N PHE A 100 16.90 4.56 -11.24
CA PHE A 100 16.00 5.61 -10.78
C PHE A 100 16.19 5.93 -9.32
N LYS A 101 15.69 7.10 -8.87
CA LYS A 101 15.53 7.45 -7.47
C LYS A 101 14.05 7.50 -7.12
N VAL A 102 13.72 7.06 -5.93
CA VAL A 102 12.35 7.10 -5.39
C VAL A 102 12.27 8.21 -4.35
N HIS A 103 11.31 9.09 -4.54
CA HIS A 103 10.91 10.10 -3.58
C HIS A 103 9.47 9.88 -3.17
N ALA A 104 9.19 9.99 -1.89
CA ALA A 104 7.86 9.88 -1.32
C ALA A 104 7.35 11.26 -0.92
N LEU A 105 6.10 11.57 -1.30
CA LEU A 105 5.38 12.73 -0.80
C LEU A 105 4.54 12.28 0.39
N LEU A 106 4.66 12.98 1.50
CA LEU A 106 3.95 12.69 2.75
C LEU A 106 3.65 13.98 3.52
N ALA A 107 2.79 13.90 4.53
CA ALA A 107 2.49 15.03 5.39
C ALA A 107 3.73 15.46 6.21
N SER A 108 3.94 16.77 6.35
CA SER A 108 5.16 17.34 6.95
C SER A 108 5.40 16.90 8.41
N ASP A 109 4.33 16.63 9.14
CA ASP A 109 4.38 16.12 10.53
C ASP A 109 4.93 14.69 10.64
N GLN A 110 4.87 13.91 9.55
CA GLN A 110 5.31 12.52 9.49
C GLN A 110 6.75 12.35 8.94
N GLU A 111 7.38 13.43 8.51
CA GLU A 111 8.69 13.41 7.83
C GLU A 111 9.78 12.68 8.63
N SER A 112 9.90 13.02 9.91
CA SER A 112 10.96 12.47 10.76
C SER A 112 10.79 10.97 10.99
N GLU A 113 9.56 10.55 11.31
CA GLU A 113 9.24 9.14 11.58
C GLU A 113 9.41 8.29 10.32
N PHE A 114 8.94 8.80 9.17
CA PHE A 114 9.12 8.14 7.90
C PHE A 114 10.59 7.97 7.52
N LYS A 115 11.42 9.03 7.67
CA LYS A 115 12.87 8.96 7.41
C LYS A 115 13.54 7.88 8.26
N ASP A 116 13.24 7.83 9.56
CA ASP A 116 13.80 6.82 10.45
C ASP A 116 13.35 5.42 10.06
N ALA A 117 12.09 5.25 9.66
CA ALA A 117 11.55 3.98 9.22
C ALA A 117 12.24 3.47 7.94
N VAL A 118 12.37 4.30 6.90
CA VAL A 118 12.93 3.88 5.60
C VAL A 118 14.45 3.80 5.58
N GLN A 119 15.15 4.56 6.43
CA GLN A 119 16.61 4.59 6.44
C GLN A 119 17.25 3.65 7.47
N SER A 120 16.49 3.22 8.47
CA SER A 120 16.97 2.39 9.57
C SER A 120 16.20 1.07 9.66
N SER A 121 15.01 1.10 10.25
CA SER A 121 14.28 -0.11 10.66
C SER A 121 13.82 -0.99 9.52
N HIS A 122 13.38 -0.39 8.41
CA HIS A 122 12.78 -1.09 7.28
C HIS A 122 13.56 -0.96 5.96
N LYS A 123 14.74 -0.34 6.00
CA LYS A 123 15.57 -0.03 4.82
C LYS A 123 15.70 -1.20 3.84
N VAL A 124 16.11 -2.36 4.33
CA VAL A 124 16.34 -3.54 3.48
C VAL A 124 15.04 -4.06 2.88
N ARG A 125 13.97 -4.11 3.68
CA ARG A 125 12.67 -4.62 3.24
C ARG A 125 12.03 -3.70 2.19
N VAL A 126 12.07 -2.38 2.41
CA VAL A 126 11.56 -1.40 1.43
C VAL A 126 12.34 -1.51 0.13
N ARG A 127 13.68 -1.61 0.21
CA ARG A 127 14.52 -1.77 -0.97
C ARG A 127 14.18 -3.03 -1.75
N GLU A 128 14.14 -4.17 -1.10
CA GLU A 128 13.83 -5.47 -1.73
C GLU A 128 12.45 -5.46 -2.40
N SER A 129 11.45 -4.90 -1.71
CA SER A 129 10.09 -4.81 -2.23
C SER A 129 10.01 -3.95 -3.48
N VAL A 130 10.63 -2.78 -3.50
CA VAL A 130 10.67 -1.90 -4.67
C VAL A 130 11.44 -2.56 -5.82
N GLU A 131 12.59 -3.18 -5.56
CA GLU A 131 13.35 -3.92 -6.58
C GLU A 131 12.51 -5.05 -7.19
N THR A 132 11.72 -5.76 -6.38
CA THR A 132 10.85 -6.85 -6.85
C THR A 132 9.77 -6.35 -7.81
N ILE A 133 9.15 -5.20 -7.53
CA ILE A 133 8.19 -4.56 -8.43
C ILE A 133 8.84 -4.31 -9.81
N PHE A 134 10.02 -3.70 -9.82
CA PHE A 134 10.69 -3.37 -11.09
C PHE A 134 11.25 -4.60 -11.82
N ARG A 135 11.64 -5.68 -11.12
CA ARG A 135 12.03 -6.94 -11.74
C ARG A 135 10.87 -7.68 -12.40
N SER A 136 9.65 -7.48 -11.92
CA SER A 136 8.43 -8.10 -12.45
C SER A 136 7.62 -7.19 -13.37
N ALA A 137 8.04 -5.94 -13.56
CA ALA A 137 7.35 -4.98 -14.40
C ALA A 137 7.36 -5.41 -15.88
N THR A 138 6.25 -5.19 -16.58
CA THR A 138 6.15 -5.45 -18.03
C THR A 138 6.80 -4.33 -18.84
N MET A 139 7.07 -4.58 -20.13
CA MET A 139 7.56 -3.51 -21.03
C MET A 139 6.56 -2.37 -21.17
N GLU A 140 5.27 -2.65 -21.09
CA GLU A 140 4.21 -1.63 -21.11
C GLU A 140 4.33 -0.71 -19.89
N ASP A 141 4.48 -1.26 -18.69
CA ASP A 141 4.65 -0.48 -17.45
C ASP A 141 5.92 0.38 -17.48
N LEU A 142 7.03 -0.18 -18.02
CA LEU A 142 8.33 0.50 -18.09
C LEU A 142 8.37 1.60 -19.17
N SER A 143 7.50 1.50 -20.20
CA SER A 143 7.41 2.45 -21.31
C SER A 143 6.34 3.53 -21.09
N ASP A 144 5.51 3.40 -20.06
CA ASP A 144 4.53 4.42 -19.69
C ASP A 144 5.25 5.71 -19.28
N SER A 145 5.03 6.80 -20.04
CA SER A 145 5.65 8.09 -19.76
C SER A 145 5.34 8.66 -18.38
N SER A 146 4.20 8.30 -17.81
CA SER A 146 3.78 8.70 -16.46
C SER A 146 4.24 7.75 -15.36
N LEU A 147 4.60 6.51 -15.71
CA LEU A 147 4.92 5.40 -14.80
C LEU A 147 3.82 5.20 -13.73
N SER A 148 2.56 5.43 -14.11
CA SER A 148 1.42 5.52 -13.18
C SER A 148 1.21 4.23 -12.39
N THR A 149 1.24 3.09 -13.07
CA THR A 149 1.12 1.76 -12.45
C THR A 149 2.25 1.52 -11.45
N LEU A 150 3.50 1.81 -11.85
CA LEU A 150 4.66 1.60 -10.97
C LEU A 150 4.65 2.53 -9.76
N LYS A 151 4.28 3.80 -9.93
CA LYS A 151 4.13 4.74 -8.81
C LYS A 151 3.11 4.26 -7.79
N ARG A 152 1.95 3.78 -8.27
CA ARG A 152 0.90 3.23 -7.40
C ARG A 152 1.38 2.00 -6.65
N LEU A 153 1.98 1.03 -7.35
CA LEU A 153 2.49 -0.20 -6.74
C LEU A 153 3.58 0.08 -5.69
N VAL A 154 4.52 0.98 -6.00
CA VAL A 154 5.59 1.35 -5.07
C VAL A 154 5.02 2.05 -3.83
N ARG A 155 4.06 2.96 -3.99
CA ARG A 155 3.38 3.62 -2.87
C ARG A 155 2.70 2.60 -1.95
N GLU A 156 1.88 1.72 -2.54
CA GLU A 156 1.13 0.69 -1.80
C GLU A 156 2.10 -0.24 -1.06
N GLU A 157 3.19 -0.61 -1.69
CA GLU A 157 4.15 -1.53 -1.12
C GLU A 157 4.98 -0.91 0.00
N ILE A 158 5.42 0.35 -0.13
CA ILE A 158 6.10 1.07 0.95
C ILE A 158 5.18 1.16 2.17
N ASN A 159 3.94 1.61 2.00
CA ASN A 159 2.97 1.69 3.09
C ASN A 159 2.71 0.31 3.72
N ARG A 160 2.65 -0.75 2.93
CA ARG A 160 2.48 -2.12 3.41
C ARG A 160 3.67 -2.58 4.26
N VAL A 161 4.90 -2.32 3.82
CA VAL A 161 6.13 -2.70 4.54
C VAL A 161 6.25 -1.95 5.85
N LEU A 162 5.90 -0.68 5.85
CA LEU A 162 5.93 0.19 7.04
C LEU A 162 4.73 -0.04 7.96
N GLN A 163 3.69 -0.75 7.50
CA GLN A 163 2.42 -0.99 8.21
C GLN A 163 1.68 0.31 8.59
N GLN A 164 1.93 1.38 7.86
CA GLN A 164 1.32 2.71 8.04
C GLN A 164 1.15 3.41 6.69
N SER A 165 0.17 4.32 6.61
CA SER A 165 -0.14 5.06 5.38
C SER A 165 0.60 6.40 5.32
N TYR A 166 1.92 6.38 5.39
CA TYR A 166 2.74 7.59 5.31
C TYR A 166 2.72 8.23 3.92
N VAL A 167 2.86 7.38 2.88
CA VAL A 167 3.11 7.85 1.52
C VAL A 167 1.80 8.17 0.81
N VAL A 168 1.59 9.44 0.51
CA VAL A 168 0.46 9.95 -0.29
C VAL A 168 0.72 9.72 -1.78
N SER A 169 1.92 10.00 -2.25
CA SER A 169 2.32 9.85 -3.65
C SER A 169 3.80 9.50 -3.77
N VAL A 170 4.19 8.95 -4.93
CA VAL A 170 5.58 8.62 -5.26
C VAL A 170 6.01 9.34 -6.52
N VAL A 171 7.23 9.86 -6.50
CA VAL A 171 7.89 10.47 -7.65
C VAL A 171 9.15 9.68 -7.97
N PHE A 172 9.35 9.36 -9.26
CA PHE A 172 10.61 8.81 -9.74
C PHE A 172 11.44 9.94 -10.35
N ASN A 173 12.68 10.05 -9.90
CA ASN A 173 13.67 10.97 -10.44
C ASN A 173 14.81 10.20 -11.11
N ASP A 174 15.50 10.82 -12.06
CA ASP A 174 16.64 10.23 -12.80
C ASP A 174 16.29 8.87 -13.46
N TYR A 175 15.04 8.67 -13.89
CA TYR A 175 14.59 7.41 -14.48
C TYR A 175 15.27 7.18 -15.85
N LYS A 176 15.96 6.05 -15.97
CA LYS A 176 16.67 5.63 -17.19
C LYS A 176 16.47 4.14 -17.42
N THR A 177 16.22 3.76 -18.66
CA THR A 177 16.17 2.37 -19.12
C THR A 177 17.16 2.13 -20.25
N ILE A 178 17.89 1.03 -20.19
CA ILE A 178 18.81 0.57 -21.23
C ILE A 178 18.42 -0.87 -21.56
N GLN A 179 18.12 -1.13 -22.83
CA GLN A 179 17.80 -2.47 -23.35
C GLN A 179 19.01 -3.08 -24.04
N GLN A 180 19.24 -4.37 -23.79
CA GLN A 180 20.33 -5.15 -24.40
C GLN A 180 19.79 -6.47 -24.94
#